data_5e67e2851bcaca15ca12d5b266248438
#
_entry.id   5e67e2851bcaca15ca12d5b266248438
#
_cell.length_a   1.000
_cell.length_b   1.000
_cell.length_c   1.000
_cell.angle_alpha   90.00
_cell.angle_beta   90.00
_cell.angle_gamma   90.00
#
_symmetry.space_group_name_H-M   'P 1'
#
loop_
_entity.id
_entity.type
_entity.pdbx_description
1 polymer ?
#
loop_
_entity_poly.entity_id
_entity_poly.type
_entity_poly.pdbx_seq_one_letter_code
_entity_poly.pdbx_strand_id
1 'polypeptide(L)'
;MSTASDEGDRIPMSQRERDRLRVLHSVLEGQRTQVEAARLLRLTPRHVRRLLQRLQQGGDAALVHGLRGQPSNHRKAAKLRRRVLQVYRKDFHDFGPTFAAEKLAERGLEVSPDTLRRWLLAEGLWQPQRRREQHRSRRPRRACFGELVQMDTSIHDWTEGRGEDMVLIHMIDDATSHLLARFYDADTVVNHFDLLRRWLQAHGRPLALYTDRHSIFEPQDKGQAVPGAETQFGRALRELAIALIRAHSPQAKGRVERSFGTAQDRVVKELRLAKVKTIGQANAVLDDGLLAKHNRLFSVPPRQAGDAHRVVGTGFNVAAILSVQQQRTVANDYTVRFENRHYQLDKPIYPGERGGKVVLEVRLDGSLAIRFGGHYLKYHEIAAGPAPGGSAPQTPRSLTPAGPTPGAAEEDPTSAEEAEPPGVQPTGGRSGRTSAEPYPPDGVSEDTKKGSSRPAADHPWRRGFGGKRKD
;
A
#
# COMPACT_ATOMS: atom_id res chain seq x y z
N MET A 1 32.91 48.18 -30.68
CA MET A 1 31.99 48.32 -31.81
C MET A 1 30.87 47.32 -31.66
N SER A 2 29.74 47.84 -31.57
CA SER A 2 28.41 47.41 -31.25
C SER A 2 27.91 46.20 -32.01
N THR A 3 27.43 45.12 -31.29
CA THR A 3 26.66 44.00 -31.84
C THR A 3 25.24 44.02 -31.30
N ALA A 4 24.59 45.17 -31.34
CA ALA A 4 23.25 45.36 -30.74
C ALA A 4 22.17 45.61 -31.84
N SER A 5 22.10 44.81 -32.91
CA SER A 5 21.10 45.04 -33.96
C SER A 5 20.49 43.82 -34.64
N ASP A 6 20.61 42.60 -34.08
CA ASP A 6 20.04 41.41 -34.75
C ASP A 6 18.86 40.74 -33.99
N GLU A 7 18.41 41.27 -32.87
CA GLU A 7 17.24 40.71 -32.11
C GLU A 7 15.88 41.19 -32.65
N GLY A 8 15.85 42.27 -33.45
CA GLY A 8 14.59 42.88 -33.92
C GLY A 8 13.90 42.18 -35.09
N ASP A 9 14.60 41.31 -35.80
CA ASP A 9 14.10 40.71 -37.07
C ASP A 9 13.65 39.22 -36.92
N ARG A 10 13.65 38.70 -35.71
CA ARG A 10 13.24 37.31 -35.46
C ARG A 10 11.74 37.20 -35.11
N ILE A 11 10.98 36.55 -35.99
CA ILE A 11 9.57 36.24 -35.74
C ILE A 11 9.47 34.90 -34.98
N PRO A 12 9.05 34.87 -33.68
CA PRO A 12 8.89 33.63 -32.94
C PRO A 12 7.70 32.84 -33.47
N MET A 13 7.95 31.70 -34.10
CA MET A 13 6.94 30.85 -34.71
C MET A 13 6.98 29.42 -34.10
N SER A 14 5.81 28.81 -33.87
CA SER A 14 5.68 27.38 -33.59
C SER A 14 6.01 26.55 -34.84
N GLN A 15 6.31 25.26 -34.66
CA GLN A 15 6.55 24.37 -35.81
C GLN A 15 5.38 24.37 -36.79
N ARG A 16 4.11 24.37 -36.30
CA ARG A 16 2.92 24.44 -37.17
C ARG A 16 2.82 25.74 -37.95
N GLU A 17 3.25 26.86 -37.42
CA GLU A 17 3.25 28.15 -38.11
C GLU A 17 4.36 28.18 -39.15
N ARG A 18 5.54 27.65 -38.88
CA ARG A 18 6.63 27.49 -39.85
C ARG A 18 6.24 26.56 -41.00
N ASP A 19 5.58 25.46 -40.72
CA ASP A 19 5.09 24.53 -41.75
C ASP A 19 4.04 25.19 -42.63
N ARG A 20 3.11 26.00 -42.05
CA ARG A 20 2.15 26.81 -42.80
C ARG A 20 2.85 27.84 -43.68
N LEU A 21 3.80 28.57 -43.13
CA LEU A 21 4.55 29.57 -43.86
C LEU A 21 5.22 28.96 -45.09
N ARG A 22 5.96 27.86 -44.92
CA ARG A 22 6.62 27.14 -46.01
C ARG A 22 5.65 26.72 -47.13
N VAL A 23 4.53 26.13 -46.73
CA VAL A 23 3.51 25.66 -47.69
C VAL A 23 2.82 26.84 -48.38
N LEU A 24 2.54 27.94 -47.68
CA LEU A 24 1.89 29.11 -48.27
C LEU A 24 2.83 29.87 -49.22
N HIS A 25 4.15 29.96 -48.91
CA HIS A 25 5.13 30.53 -49.86
C HIS A 25 5.20 29.70 -51.13
N SER A 26 5.20 28.37 -51.08
CA SER A 26 5.17 27.54 -52.29
C SER A 26 3.90 27.73 -53.14
N VAL A 27 2.79 28.22 -52.57
CA VAL A 27 1.60 28.61 -53.31
C VAL A 27 1.80 29.96 -53.96
N LEU A 28 2.42 30.95 -53.30
CA LEU A 28 2.71 32.27 -53.84
C LEU A 28 3.73 32.17 -54.98
N GLU A 29 4.67 31.26 -54.90
CA GLU A 29 5.70 30.98 -55.92
C GLU A 29 5.14 30.13 -57.09
N GLY A 30 3.84 29.78 -57.07
CA GLY A 30 3.21 29.00 -58.14
C GLY A 30 3.60 27.52 -58.18
N GLN A 31 4.37 27.03 -57.18
CA GLN A 31 4.80 25.63 -57.12
C GLN A 31 3.69 24.67 -56.68
N ARG A 32 2.63 25.20 -56.06
CA ARG A 32 1.48 24.42 -55.55
C ARG A 32 0.16 25.17 -55.72
N THR A 33 -0.89 24.40 -55.86
CA THR A 33 -2.23 24.94 -55.86
C THR A 33 -2.77 25.12 -54.41
N GLN A 34 -3.76 26.02 -54.27
CA GLN A 34 -4.42 26.22 -52.98
C GLN A 34 -5.11 24.94 -52.46
N VAL A 35 -5.56 24.06 -53.37
CA VAL A 35 -6.18 22.78 -53.00
C VAL A 35 -5.15 21.81 -52.46
N GLU A 36 -3.97 21.72 -53.07
CA GLU A 36 -2.89 20.90 -52.56
C GLU A 36 -2.35 21.41 -51.22
N ALA A 37 -2.21 22.71 -51.04
CA ALA A 37 -1.84 23.32 -49.77
C ALA A 37 -2.87 23.02 -48.69
N ALA A 38 -4.16 23.06 -49.02
CA ALA A 38 -5.23 22.72 -48.11
C ALA A 38 -5.14 21.25 -47.63
N ARG A 39 -4.84 20.32 -48.55
CA ARG A 39 -4.62 18.89 -48.19
C ARG A 39 -3.40 18.72 -47.30
N LEU A 40 -2.28 19.31 -47.63
CA LEU A 40 -1.01 19.23 -46.86
C LEU A 40 -1.19 19.79 -45.43
N LEU A 41 -1.83 20.94 -45.33
CA LEU A 41 -2.06 21.62 -44.06
C LEU A 41 -3.27 21.07 -43.27
N ARG A 42 -4.05 20.14 -43.85
CA ARG A 42 -5.31 19.63 -43.32
C ARG A 42 -6.30 20.77 -43.00
N LEU A 43 -6.40 21.72 -43.92
CA LEU A 43 -7.28 22.88 -43.83
C LEU A 43 -8.26 22.88 -45.02
N THR A 44 -9.27 23.73 -44.94
CA THR A 44 -10.16 23.97 -46.10
C THR A 44 -9.52 24.92 -47.08
N PRO A 45 -9.79 24.84 -48.40
CA PRO A 45 -9.28 25.81 -49.39
C PRO A 45 -9.68 27.25 -49.05
N ARG A 46 -10.86 27.47 -48.48
CA ARG A 46 -11.27 28.80 -47.97
C ARG A 46 -10.37 29.32 -46.86
N HIS A 47 -9.91 28.45 -45.96
CA HIS A 47 -8.99 28.84 -44.90
C HIS A 47 -7.60 29.17 -45.49
N VAL A 48 -7.11 28.40 -46.47
CA VAL A 48 -5.85 28.67 -47.14
C VAL A 48 -5.89 30.03 -47.84
N ARG A 49 -6.95 30.36 -48.55
CA ARG A 49 -7.15 31.69 -49.16
C ARG A 49 -7.04 32.83 -48.13
N ARG A 50 -7.69 32.69 -46.98
CA ARG A 50 -7.59 33.68 -45.91
C ARG A 50 -6.18 33.83 -45.36
N LEU A 51 -5.45 32.73 -45.24
CA LEU A 51 -4.07 32.73 -44.77
C LEU A 51 -3.14 33.38 -45.82
N LEU A 52 -3.32 33.11 -47.11
CA LEU A 52 -2.59 33.74 -48.19
C LEU A 52 -2.82 35.27 -48.22
N GLN A 53 -4.08 35.70 -48.13
CA GLN A 53 -4.41 37.11 -48.04
C GLN A 53 -3.75 37.78 -46.82
N ARG A 54 -3.73 37.13 -45.66
CA ARG A 54 -3.04 37.64 -44.45
C ARG A 54 -1.53 37.72 -44.66
N LEU A 55 -0.93 36.70 -45.28
CA LEU A 55 0.49 36.64 -45.59
C LEU A 55 0.89 37.77 -46.56
N GLN A 56 0.10 38.04 -47.62
CA GLN A 56 0.33 39.09 -48.57
C GLN A 56 0.20 40.50 -47.97
N GLN A 57 -0.73 40.68 -47.01
CA GLN A 57 -0.97 41.99 -46.39
C GLN A 57 0.00 42.31 -45.25
N GLY A 58 0.42 41.31 -44.48
CA GLY A 58 1.17 41.55 -43.26
C GLY A 58 2.45 40.72 -43.12
N GLY A 59 2.93 40.14 -44.24
CA GLY A 59 4.13 39.34 -44.28
C GLY A 59 4.06 38.10 -43.36
N ASP A 60 5.20 37.49 -43.10
CA ASP A 60 5.34 36.26 -42.31
C ASP A 60 4.77 36.38 -40.89
N ALA A 61 4.91 37.55 -40.28
CA ALA A 61 4.40 37.85 -38.95
C ALA A 61 2.86 37.69 -38.82
N ALA A 62 2.13 37.91 -39.91
CA ALA A 62 0.68 37.78 -39.94
C ALA A 62 0.17 36.34 -39.80
N LEU A 63 1.05 35.35 -39.97
CA LEU A 63 0.73 33.93 -39.76
C LEU A 63 0.88 33.48 -38.31
N VAL A 64 1.52 34.26 -37.45
CA VAL A 64 1.59 34.02 -36.03
C VAL A 64 0.17 34.06 -35.46
N HIS A 65 -0.14 33.11 -34.60
CA HIS A 65 -1.49 33.03 -34.01
C HIS A 65 -1.78 34.31 -33.22
N GLY A 66 -2.88 35.01 -33.57
CA GLY A 66 -3.21 36.33 -32.98
C GLY A 66 -3.45 36.33 -31.46
N LEU A 67 -3.73 35.18 -30.86
CA LEU A 67 -3.82 35.04 -29.40
C LEU A 67 -2.49 34.68 -28.74
N ARG A 68 -1.39 34.62 -29.46
CA ARG A 68 -0.06 34.39 -28.87
C ARG A 68 0.28 35.54 -27.92
N GLY A 69 0.69 35.17 -26.70
CA GLY A 69 0.97 36.16 -25.63
C GLY A 69 -0.26 36.77 -24.99
N GLN A 70 -1.48 36.52 -25.50
CA GLN A 70 -2.69 36.98 -24.89
C GLN A 70 -3.14 36.04 -23.79
N PRO A 71 -3.69 36.54 -22.67
CA PRO A 71 -4.27 35.71 -21.65
C PRO A 71 -5.43 34.86 -22.21
N SER A 72 -5.51 33.60 -21.79
CA SER A 72 -6.62 32.73 -22.18
C SER A 72 -7.97 33.30 -21.65
N ASN A 73 -9.04 33.21 -22.46
CA ASN A 73 -10.41 33.57 -22.03
C ASN A 73 -10.89 32.78 -20.82
N HIS A 74 -10.28 31.61 -20.55
CA HIS A 74 -10.54 30.79 -19.35
C HIS A 74 -9.60 31.09 -18.20
N ARG A 75 -8.84 32.20 -18.26
CA ARG A 75 -7.94 32.60 -17.18
C ARG A 75 -8.75 32.89 -15.91
N LYS A 76 -8.46 32.15 -14.84
CA LYS A 76 -9.06 32.38 -13.53
C LYS A 76 -8.62 33.74 -12.97
N ALA A 77 -9.50 34.40 -12.19
CA ALA A 77 -9.24 35.70 -11.59
C ALA A 77 -7.96 35.70 -10.73
N ALA A 78 -7.19 36.78 -10.81
CA ALA A 78 -5.95 36.93 -10.03
C ALA A 78 -6.20 36.86 -8.50
N LYS A 79 -7.36 37.33 -8.03
CA LYS A 79 -7.77 37.25 -6.62
C LYS A 79 -7.92 35.77 -6.17
N LEU A 80 -8.52 34.92 -7.00
CA LEU A 80 -8.64 33.49 -6.74
C LEU A 80 -7.26 32.83 -6.70
N ARG A 81 -6.39 33.09 -7.70
CA ARG A 81 -5.01 32.55 -7.71
C ARG A 81 -4.26 32.90 -6.42
N ARG A 82 -4.27 34.16 -6.02
CA ARG A 82 -3.61 34.61 -4.77
C ARG A 82 -4.15 33.88 -3.56
N ARG A 83 -5.47 33.76 -3.42
CA ARG A 83 -6.09 33.06 -2.30
C ARG A 83 -5.76 31.57 -2.26
N VAL A 84 -5.82 30.88 -3.40
CA VAL A 84 -5.44 29.48 -3.53
C VAL A 84 -3.99 29.24 -3.12
N LEU A 85 -3.06 30.05 -3.64
CA LEU A 85 -1.64 29.92 -3.30
C LEU A 85 -1.35 30.23 -1.81
N GLN A 86 -2.07 31.17 -1.23
CA GLN A 86 -1.97 31.47 0.21
C GLN A 86 -2.41 30.26 1.06
N VAL A 87 -3.55 29.65 0.76
CA VAL A 87 -4.05 28.47 1.46
C VAL A 87 -3.13 27.29 1.25
N TYR A 88 -2.65 27.09 0.00
CA TYR A 88 -1.72 26.01 -0.29
C TYR A 88 -0.42 26.10 0.52
N ARG A 89 0.21 27.28 0.57
CA ARG A 89 1.44 27.47 1.36
C ARG A 89 1.24 27.21 2.85
N LYS A 90 0.07 27.58 3.38
CA LYS A 90 -0.23 27.43 4.81
C LYS A 90 -0.57 25.99 5.19
N ASP A 91 -1.46 25.34 4.43
CA ASP A 91 -2.14 24.13 4.89
C ASP A 91 -1.83 22.89 4.02
N PHE A 92 -1.30 23.07 2.80
CA PHE A 92 -1.18 22.01 1.80
C PHE A 92 0.19 21.97 1.11
N HIS A 93 1.23 22.55 1.69
CA HIS A 93 2.54 22.75 1.07
C HIS A 93 3.21 21.47 0.54
N ASP A 94 2.91 20.32 1.13
CA ASP A 94 3.43 19.00 0.75
C ASP A 94 2.40 18.15 -0.03
N PHE A 95 1.22 18.71 -0.33
CA PHE A 95 0.20 17.97 -1.08
C PHE A 95 0.50 18.02 -2.58
N GLY A 96 0.35 16.87 -3.24
CA GLY A 96 0.36 16.83 -4.70
C GLY A 96 -0.79 17.66 -5.29
N PRO A 97 -0.63 18.26 -6.49
CA PRO A 97 -1.62 19.16 -7.07
C PRO A 97 -3.04 18.59 -7.18
N THR A 98 -3.17 17.29 -7.43
CA THR A 98 -4.49 16.63 -7.52
C THR A 98 -5.18 16.59 -6.17
N PHE A 99 -4.49 16.14 -5.14
CA PHE A 99 -5.06 16.06 -3.80
C PHE A 99 -5.28 17.44 -3.19
N ALA A 100 -4.36 18.38 -3.41
CA ALA A 100 -4.55 19.76 -2.99
C ALA A 100 -5.78 20.41 -3.64
N ALA A 101 -6.04 20.14 -4.94
CA ALA A 101 -7.22 20.68 -5.62
C ALA A 101 -8.53 20.13 -5.02
N GLU A 102 -8.57 18.86 -4.64
CA GLU A 102 -9.71 18.27 -3.92
C GLU A 102 -9.97 19.00 -2.58
N LYS A 103 -8.92 19.21 -1.79
CA LYS A 103 -9.01 19.88 -0.49
C LYS A 103 -9.35 21.38 -0.60
N LEU A 104 -8.87 22.05 -1.63
CA LEU A 104 -9.23 23.42 -1.94
C LEU A 104 -10.72 23.53 -2.32
N ALA A 105 -11.23 22.59 -3.12
CA ALA A 105 -12.65 22.54 -3.49
C ALA A 105 -13.55 22.33 -2.27
N GLU A 106 -13.15 21.48 -1.30
CA GLU A 106 -13.86 21.34 0.00
C GLU A 106 -13.95 22.65 0.79
N ARG A 107 -13.05 23.62 0.52
CA ARG A 107 -13.05 24.97 1.11
C ARG A 107 -13.67 26.04 0.20
N GLY A 108 -14.37 25.65 -0.87
CA GLY A 108 -15.00 26.56 -1.82
C GLY A 108 -14.03 27.25 -2.79
N LEU A 109 -12.78 26.75 -2.89
CA LEU A 109 -11.77 27.28 -3.80
C LEU A 109 -11.58 26.34 -5.01
N GLU A 110 -12.53 26.41 -5.94
CA GLU A 110 -12.55 25.51 -7.11
C GLU A 110 -11.45 25.84 -8.12
N VAL A 111 -10.52 24.94 -8.25
CA VAL A 111 -9.43 24.98 -9.23
C VAL A 111 -9.15 23.58 -9.77
N SER A 112 -9.00 23.44 -11.09
CA SER A 112 -8.64 22.13 -11.65
C SER A 112 -7.21 21.74 -11.26
N PRO A 113 -6.92 20.44 -11.09
CA PRO A 113 -5.58 19.95 -10.76
C PRO A 113 -4.50 20.45 -11.73
N ASP A 114 -4.82 20.56 -13.03
CA ASP A 114 -3.88 21.05 -14.04
C ASP A 114 -3.60 22.55 -13.94
N THR A 115 -4.62 23.34 -13.59
CA THR A 115 -4.43 24.77 -13.35
C THR A 115 -3.60 24.99 -12.11
N LEU A 116 -3.91 24.26 -11.02
CA LEU A 116 -3.14 24.33 -9.77
C LEU A 116 -1.69 23.90 -10.01
N ARG A 117 -1.45 22.80 -10.72
CA ARG A 117 -0.11 22.32 -11.08
C ARG A 117 0.71 23.41 -11.78
N ARG A 118 0.13 24.09 -12.79
CA ARG A 118 0.80 25.18 -13.50
C ARG A 118 1.13 26.35 -12.58
N TRP A 119 0.22 26.72 -11.67
CA TRP A 119 0.47 27.77 -10.70
C TRP A 119 1.59 27.42 -9.71
N LEU A 120 1.57 26.20 -9.20
CA LEU A 120 2.58 25.72 -8.25
C LEU A 120 3.97 25.60 -8.89
N LEU A 121 4.04 25.15 -10.14
CA LEU A 121 5.30 25.12 -10.92
C LEU A 121 5.85 26.55 -11.14
N ALA A 122 4.98 27.49 -11.53
CA ALA A 122 5.37 28.89 -11.78
C ALA A 122 5.87 29.60 -10.50
N GLU A 123 5.40 29.20 -9.33
CA GLU A 123 5.80 29.74 -8.01
C GLU A 123 6.94 28.93 -7.36
N GLY A 124 7.44 27.87 -8.00
CA GLY A 124 8.45 26.97 -7.42
C GLY A 124 7.99 26.18 -6.19
N LEU A 125 6.67 26.11 -5.94
CA LEU A 125 6.09 25.48 -4.76
C LEU A 125 5.93 23.96 -4.92
N TRP A 126 6.03 23.44 -6.13
CA TRP A 126 5.91 22.01 -6.43
C TRP A 126 6.70 21.66 -7.67
N GLN A 127 7.31 20.48 -7.67
CA GLN A 127 8.03 19.93 -8.82
C GLN A 127 7.62 18.49 -9.09
N PRO A 128 7.52 18.06 -10.36
CA PRO A 128 7.19 16.67 -10.68
C PRO A 128 8.36 15.77 -10.32
N GLN A 129 8.12 14.81 -9.45
CA GLN A 129 9.07 13.74 -9.16
C GLN A 129 9.02 12.71 -10.29
N ARG A 130 10.05 12.66 -11.16
CA ARG A 130 10.21 11.60 -12.14
C ARG A 130 10.71 10.34 -11.44
N ARG A 131 9.81 9.40 -11.15
CA ARG A 131 10.21 8.04 -10.83
C ARG A 131 10.49 7.29 -12.14
N ARG A 132 11.69 6.71 -12.28
CA ARG A 132 11.95 5.71 -13.32
C ARG A 132 11.10 4.49 -12.96
N GLU A 133 10.00 4.29 -13.66
CA GLU A 133 9.23 3.06 -13.55
C GLU A 133 10.00 1.96 -14.29
N GLN A 134 10.35 0.89 -13.58
CA GLN A 134 10.81 -0.34 -14.23
C GLN A 134 9.65 -0.92 -15.04
N HIS A 135 9.92 -1.33 -16.27
CA HIS A 135 8.93 -2.04 -17.08
C HIS A 135 8.57 -3.36 -16.39
N ARG A 136 7.35 -3.45 -15.89
CA ARG A 136 6.81 -4.66 -15.25
C ARG A 136 5.59 -5.14 -16.03
N SER A 137 5.56 -6.43 -16.38
CA SER A 137 4.35 -7.05 -16.92
C SER A 137 3.23 -7.01 -15.88
N ARG A 138 2.07 -6.50 -16.25
CA ARG A 138 0.91 -6.40 -15.34
C ARG A 138 0.02 -7.63 -15.50
N ARG A 139 -0.17 -8.39 -14.42
CA ARG A 139 -1.19 -9.45 -14.40
C ARG A 139 -2.59 -8.82 -14.62
N PRO A 140 -3.46 -9.41 -15.47
CA PRO A 140 -4.84 -8.95 -15.62
C PRO A 140 -5.59 -9.03 -14.28
N ARG A 141 -6.58 -8.14 -14.10
CA ARG A 141 -7.49 -8.18 -12.95
C ARG A 141 -8.35 -9.44 -13.00
N ARG A 142 -8.82 -9.90 -11.84
CA ARG A 142 -9.90 -10.88 -11.78
C ARG A 142 -11.15 -10.33 -12.46
N ALA A 143 -12.06 -11.22 -12.85
CA ALA A 143 -13.22 -10.82 -13.63
C ALA A 143 -14.32 -10.20 -12.77
N CYS A 144 -14.64 -10.84 -11.64
CA CYS A 144 -15.75 -10.46 -10.77
C CYS A 144 -15.26 -9.95 -9.40
N PHE A 145 -16.08 -9.09 -8.78
CA PHE A 145 -15.92 -8.69 -7.40
C PHE A 145 -15.95 -9.91 -6.48
N GLY A 146 -15.02 -10.02 -5.53
CA GLY A 146 -14.97 -11.14 -4.59
C GLY A 146 -14.26 -12.41 -5.05
N GLU A 147 -13.78 -12.49 -6.31
CA GLU A 147 -12.97 -13.63 -6.74
C GLU A 147 -11.62 -13.72 -6.00
N LEU A 148 -11.01 -12.59 -5.76
CA LEU A 148 -9.71 -12.51 -5.09
C LEU A 148 -9.62 -11.20 -4.30
N VAL A 149 -9.45 -11.32 -3.01
CA VAL A 149 -9.19 -10.19 -2.12
C VAL A 149 -7.75 -10.28 -1.65
N GLN A 150 -7.02 -9.19 -1.71
CA GLN A 150 -5.64 -9.11 -1.24
C GLN A 150 -5.66 -8.48 0.15
N MET A 151 -4.97 -9.09 1.12
CA MET A 151 -4.84 -8.60 2.48
C MET A 151 -3.37 -8.32 2.76
N ASP A 152 -3.09 -7.17 3.38
CA ASP A 152 -1.73 -6.75 3.71
C ASP A 152 -1.71 -5.74 4.87
N THR A 153 -0.56 -5.61 5.52
CA THR A 153 -0.32 -4.66 6.61
C THR A 153 0.67 -3.59 6.16
N SER A 154 0.39 -2.35 6.49
CA SER A 154 1.32 -1.23 6.30
C SER A 154 1.76 -0.68 7.65
N ILE A 155 3.05 -0.85 7.92
CA ILE A 155 3.73 -0.22 9.06
C ILE A 155 4.30 1.09 8.55
N HIS A 156 3.84 2.20 9.11
CA HIS A 156 4.24 3.55 8.74
C HIS A 156 3.98 4.51 9.89
N ASP A 157 4.71 5.61 9.97
CA ASP A 157 4.36 6.69 10.89
C ASP A 157 3.13 7.45 10.38
N TRP A 158 1.96 6.93 10.70
CA TRP A 158 0.68 7.48 10.26
C TRP A 158 0.32 8.81 10.92
N THR A 159 0.87 9.07 12.09
CA THR A 159 0.64 10.27 12.88
C THR A 159 1.75 11.31 12.75
N GLU A 160 2.84 11.02 12.04
CA GLU A 160 4.03 11.87 11.92
C GLU A 160 4.56 12.29 13.30
N GLY A 161 4.68 11.33 14.21
CA GLY A 161 5.14 11.52 15.59
C GLY A 161 4.20 12.31 16.50
N ARG A 162 2.93 12.56 16.06
CA ARG A 162 1.97 13.35 16.87
C ARG A 162 1.16 12.51 17.86
N GLY A 163 1.12 11.22 17.72
CA GLY A 163 0.25 10.33 18.48
C GLY A 163 0.77 8.91 18.62
N GLU A 164 -0.14 7.98 18.87
CA GLU A 164 0.15 6.56 19.04
C GLU A 164 0.74 5.92 17.77
N ASP A 165 1.64 4.97 17.97
CA ASP A 165 2.06 4.07 16.90
C ASP A 165 0.89 3.19 16.50
N MET A 166 0.69 3.04 15.20
CA MET A 166 -0.40 2.23 14.67
C MET A 166 -0.02 1.59 13.34
N VAL A 167 -0.63 0.46 13.06
CA VAL A 167 -0.51 -0.25 11.79
C VAL A 167 -1.83 -0.18 11.03
N LEU A 168 -1.76 -0.05 9.71
CA LEU A 168 -2.94 -0.11 8.85
C LEU A 168 -3.03 -1.50 8.23
N ILE A 169 -4.03 -2.28 8.63
CA ILE A 169 -4.37 -3.52 7.95
C ILE A 169 -5.45 -3.21 6.93
N HIS A 170 -5.29 -3.72 5.72
CA HIS A 170 -6.28 -3.49 4.68
C HIS A 170 -6.59 -4.72 3.83
N MET A 171 -7.77 -4.74 3.27
CA MET A 171 -8.26 -5.70 2.29
C MET A 171 -8.67 -4.95 1.03
N ILE A 172 -8.16 -5.37 -0.14
CA ILE A 172 -8.49 -4.77 -1.42
C ILE A 172 -8.91 -5.84 -2.43
N ASP A 173 -10.05 -5.63 -3.06
CA ASP A 173 -10.52 -6.53 -4.12
C ASP A 173 -9.71 -6.34 -5.41
N ASP A 174 -9.28 -7.45 -6.01
CA ASP A 174 -8.43 -7.45 -7.19
C ASP A 174 -9.16 -6.98 -8.46
N ALA A 175 -10.46 -7.26 -8.58
CA ALA A 175 -11.25 -6.88 -9.74
C ALA A 175 -11.57 -5.39 -9.74
N THR A 176 -12.00 -4.86 -8.61
CA THR A 176 -12.58 -3.52 -8.50
C THR A 176 -11.67 -2.49 -7.85
N SER A 177 -10.65 -2.93 -7.10
CA SER A 177 -9.87 -2.09 -6.17
C SER A 177 -10.72 -1.52 -5.01
N HIS A 178 -11.86 -2.13 -4.69
CA HIS A 178 -12.63 -1.78 -3.51
C HIS A 178 -11.80 -2.07 -2.26
N LEU A 179 -11.69 -1.08 -1.38
CA LEU A 179 -10.82 -1.08 -0.20
C LEU A 179 -11.64 -1.12 1.08
N LEU A 180 -11.26 -2.00 1.99
CA LEU A 180 -11.61 -1.95 3.41
C LEU A 180 -10.30 -1.85 4.20
N ALA A 181 -10.20 -0.91 5.13
CA ALA A 181 -8.99 -0.70 5.93
C ALA A 181 -9.34 -0.28 7.34
N ARG A 182 -8.45 -0.61 8.29
CA ARG A 182 -8.61 -0.23 9.69
C ARG A 182 -7.25 -0.12 10.37
N PHE A 183 -7.15 0.81 11.31
CA PHE A 183 -5.97 0.97 12.15
C PHE A 183 -6.06 0.08 13.39
N TYR A 184 -4.91 -0.48 13.76
CA TYR A 184 -4.72 -1.33 14.92
C TYR A 184 -3.41 -0.98 15.63
N ASP A 185 -3.26 -1.45 16.86
CA ASP A 185 -2.07 -1.29 17.68
C ASP A 185 -0.87 -2.09 17.19
N ALA A 186 -1.13 -3.27 16.63
CA ALA A 186 -0.08 -4.17 16.16
C ALA A 186 -0.54 -5.08 15.01
N ASP A 187 0.42 -5.68 14.32
CA ASP A 187 0.19 -6.69 13.29
C ASP A 187 0.02 -8.07 13.94
N THR A 188 -1.21 -8.39 14.36
CA THR A 188 -1.56 -9.64 15.06
C THR A 188 -2.65 -10.42 14.32
N VAL A 189 -2.70 -11.73 14.54
CA VAL A 189 -3.75 -12.58 13.97
C VAL A 189 -5.15 -12.14 14.39
N VAL A 190 -5.32 -11.63 15.62
CA VAL A 190 -6.59 -11.14 16.16
C VAL A 190 -7.07 -9.93 15.36
N ASN A 191 -6.17 -8.99 15.06
CA ASN A 191 -6.49 -7.79 14.28
C ASN A 191 -6.81 -8.14 12.81
N HIS A 192 -6.14 -9.13 12.25
CA HIS A 192 -6.50 -9.68 10.94
C HIS A 192 -7.87 -10.36 10.94
N PHE A 193 -8.20 -11.08 12.00
CA PHE A 193 -9.53 -11.69 12.18
C PHE A 193 -10.63 -10.63 12.30
N ASP A 194 -10.40 -9.52 13.03
CA ASP A 194 -11.38 -8.45 13.12
C ASP A 194 -11.64 -7.81 11.75
N LEU A 195 -10.59 -7.52 10.97
CA LEU A 195 -10.76 -6.96 9.62
C LEU A 195 -11.46 -7.94 8.68
N LEU A 196 -11.09 -9.24 8.73
CA LEU A 196 -11.78 -10.28 7.96
C LEU A 196 -13.26 -10.41 8.36
N ARG A 197 -13.57 -10.37 9.65
CA ARG A 197 -14.96 -10.39 10.14
C ARG A 197 -15.77 -9.23 9.54
N ARG A 198 -15.21 -8.02 9.51
CA ARG A 198 -15.85 -6.85 8.91
C ARG A 198 -16.09 -7.02 7.40
N TRP A 199 -15.12 -7.59 6.69
CA TRP A 199 -15.29 -7.92 5.28
C TRP A 199 -16.41 -8.93 5.07
N LEU A 200 -16.42 -10.02 5.85
CA LEU A 200 -17.47 -11.06 5.79
C LEU A 200 -18.86 -10.50 6.06
N GLN A 201 -18.97 -9.55 6.99
CA GLN A 201 -20.24 -8.88 7.32
C GLN A 201 -20.72 -7.95 6.19
N ALA A 202 -19.80 -7.24 5.53
CA ALA A 202 -20.14 -6.27 4.49
C ALA A 202 -20.43 -6.94 3.14
N HIS A 203 -19.69 -8.00 2.78
CA HIS A 203 -19.68 -8.55 1.42
C HIS A 203 -19.90 -10.06 1.36
N GLY A 204 -19.68 -10.78 2.46
CA GLY A 204 -19.65 -12.24 2.47
C GLY A 204 -18.24 -12.81 2.29
N ARG A 205 -18.17 -14.12 2.01
CA ARG A 205 -16.92 -14.87 1.88
C ARG A 205 -16.35 -14.76 0.46
N PRO A 206 -15.17 -14.17 0.24
CA PRO A 206 -14.51 -14.18 -1.06
C PRO A 206 -14.12 -15.61 -1.46
N LEU A 207 -13.89 -15.86 -2.74
CA LEU A 207 -13.44 -17.18 -3.21
C LEU A 207 -12.01 -17.47 -2.74
N ALA A 208 -11.13 -16.46 -2.79
CA ALA A 208 -9.74 -16.58 -2.38
C ALA A 208 -9.24 -15.30 -1.69
N LEU A 209 -8.33 -15.51 -0.75
CA LEU A 209 -7.55 -14.45 -0.11
C LEU A 209 -6.08 -14.56 -0.54
N TYR A 210 -5.48 -13.44 -0.91
CA TYR A 210 -4.09 -13.34 -1.32
C TYR A 210 -3.29 -12.56 -0.28
N THR A 211 -2.26 -13.17 0.29
CA THR A 211 -1.43 -12.60 1.37
C THR A 211 0.06 -12.73 1.02
N ASP A 212 0.91 -12.10 1.81
CA ASP A 212 2.33 -12.42 1.80
C ASP A 212 2.63 -13.71 2.57
N ARG A 213 3.92 -13.95 2.80
CA ARG A 213 4.42 -15.09 3.57
C ARG A 213 4.80 -14.71 5.00
N HIS A 214 4.13 -13.71 5.56
CA HIS A 214 4.31 -13.37 6.97
C HIS A 214 3.90 -14.54 7.87
N SER A 215 4.48 -14.63 9.07
CA SER A 215 4.23 -15.74 10.04
C SER A 215 2.76 -15.95 10.43
N ILE A 216 1.94 -14.91 10.29
CA ILE A 216 0.47 -14.99 10.47
C ILE A 216 -0.16 -15.92 9.42
N PHE A 217 0.33 -15.90 8.19
CA PHE A 217 -0.24 -16.61 7.04
C PHE A 217 0.51 -17.89 6.69
N GLU A 218 1.79 -18.01 7.04
CA GLU A 218 2.62 -19.17 6.78
C GLU A 218 3.39 -19.56 8.05
N PRO A 219 3.25 -20.82 8.53
CA PRO A 219 4.00 -21.28 9.70
C PRO A 219 5.50 -21.22 9.42
N GLN A 220 6.24 -20.63 10.32
CA GLN A 220 7.68 -20.45 10.21
C GLN A 220 8.40 -20.99 11.44
N ASP A 221 9.49 -21.72 11.25
CA ASP A 221 10.47 -22.02 12.29
C ASP A 221 11.81 -21.38 11.90
N LYS A 222 12.37 -20.56 12.79
CA LYS A 222 13.61 -19.77 12.56
C LYS A 222 13.61 -19.01 11.22
N GLY A 223 12.44 -18.49 10.80
CA GLY A 223 12.27 -17.76 9.55
C GLY A 223 12.11 -18.60 8.30
N GLN A 224 12.03 -19.93 8.41
CA GLN A 224 11.76 -20.84 7.29
C GLN A 224 10.35 -21.39 7.36
N ALA A 225 9.70 -21.54 6.20
CA ALA A 225 8.37 -22.14 6.12
C ALA A 225 8.38 -23.59 6.58
N VAL A 226 7.42 -23.98 7.44
CA VAL A 226 7.26 -25.34 7.93
C VAL A 226 6.23 -26.08 7.07
N PRO A 227 6.61 -27.03 6.22
CA PRO A 227 5.69 -27.76 5.37
C PRO A 227 4.64 -28.53 6.18
N GLY A 228 3.38 -28.46 5.77
CA GLY A 228 2.29 -29.21 6.39
C GLY A 228 1.75 -28.64 7.69
N ALA A 229 2.40 -27.62 8.28
CA ALA A 229 1.84 -26.92 9.43
C ALA A 229 0.79 -25.87 8.99
N GLU A 230 -0.17 -25.59 9.86
CA GLU A 230 -1.25 -24.64 9.59
C GLU A 230 -1.24 -23.51 10.64
N THR A 231 -1.36 -22.25 10.18
CA THR A 231 -1.50 -21.12 11.10
C THR A 231 -2.95 -21.00 11.58
N GLN A 232 -3.19 -20.22 12.64
CA GLN A 232 -4.54 -19.89 13.10
C GLN A 232 -5.35 -19.22 11.97
N PHE A 233 -4.71 -18.35 11.19
CA PHE A 233 -5.36 -17.67 10.08
C PHE A 233 -5.68 -18.64 8.93
N GLY A 234 -4.75 -19.53 8.59
CA GLY A 234 -4.97 -20.58 7.59
C GLY A 234 -6.12 -21.51 7.97
N ARG A 235 -6.16 -21.97 9.23
CA ARG A 235 -7.27 -22.76 9.78
C ARG A 235 -8.62 -22.07 9.61
N ALA A 236 -8.70 -20.78 9.99
CA ALA A 236 -9.94 -20.03 9.88
C ALA A 236 -10.40 -19.89 8.43
N LEU A 237 -9.50 -19.64 7.48
CA LEU A 237 -9.84 -19.57 6.05
C LEU A 237 -10.32 -20.93 5.51
N ARG A 238 -9.68 -22.02 5.92
CA ARG A 238 -10.11 -23.38 5.53
C ARG A 238 -11.51 -23.68 6.06
N GLU A 239 -11.77 -23.36 7.31
CA GLU A 239 -13.12 -23.53 7.93
C GLU A 239 -14.17 -22.64 7.24
N LEU A 240 -13.81 -21.44 6.78
CA LEU A 240 -14.67 -20.57 5.98
C LEU A 240 -14.77 -21.00 4.52
N ALA A 241 -14.07 -22.05 4.10
CA ALA A 241 -13.93 -22.46 2.71
C ALA A 241 -13.44 -21.32 1.78
N ILE A 242 -12.51 -20.49 2.24
CA ILE A 242 -11.82 -19.45 1.48
C ILE A 242 -10.43 -19.97 1.11
N ALA A 243 -10.07 -19.95 -0.17
CA ALA A 243 -8.76 -20.40 -0.61
C ALA A 243 -7.68 -19.39 -0.19
N LEU A 244 -6.61 -19.86 0.47
CA LEU A 244 -5.45 -19.02 0.80
C LEU A 244 -4.39 -19.14 -0.28
N ILE A 245 -4.06 -18.01 -0.92
CA ILE A 245 -3.01 -17.92 -1.93
C ILE A 245 -1.87 -17.07 -1.36
N ARG A 246 -0.70 -17.68 -1.21
CA ARG A 246 0.50 -17.01 -0.71
C ARG A 246 1.32 -16.45 -1.86
N ALA A 247 1.78 -15.21 -1.75
CA ALA A 247 2.61 -14.56 -2.77
C ALA A 247 3.96 -15.26 -2.91
N HIS A 248 4.30 -15.72 -4.11
CA HIS A 248 5.62 -16.28 -4.40
C HIS A 248 6.68 -15.19 -4.69
N SER A 249 6.26 -13.96 -4.98
CA SER A 249 7.18 -12.86 -5.26
C SER A 249 6.57 -11.50 -4.91
N PRO A 250 7.40 -10.49 -4.54
CA PRO A 250 6.92 -9.13 -4.31
C PRO A 250 6.21 -8.53 -5.53
N GLN A 251 6.61 -8.91 -6.75
CA GLN A 251 6.03 -8.38 -7.99
C GLN A 251 4.55 -8.77 -8.17
N ALA A 252 4.11 -9.89 -7.56
CA ALA A 252 2.71 -10.32 -7.60
C ALA A 252 1.79 -9.36 -6.82
N LYS A 253 2.32 -8.56 -5.89
CA LYS A 253 1.61 -7.56 -5.06
C LYS A 253 1.51 -6.16 -5.66
N GLY A 254 1.93 -5.91 -6.88
CA GLY A 254 2.04 -4.56 -7.47
C GLY A 254 0.77 -3.69 -7.47
N ARG A 255 -0.40 -4.24 -7.11
CA ARG A 255 -1.64 -3.46 -6.88
C ARG A 255 -1.74 -3.00 -5.44
N VAL A 256 -1.44 -3.89 -4.51
CA VAL A 256 -1.39 -3.59 -3.07
C VAL A 256 -0.33 -2.52 -2.81
N GLU A 257 0.88 -2.66 -3.37
CA GLU A 257 1.96 -1.65 -3.26
C GLU A 257 1.52 -0.26 -3.73
N ARG A 258 0.77 -0.17 -4.86
CA ARG A 258 0.23 1.10 -5.33
C ARG A 258 -0.89 1.64 -4.46
N SER A 259 -1.74 0.76 -3.92
CA SER A 259 -2.76 1.13 -2.95
C SER A 259 -2.14 1.71 -1.70
N PHE A 260 -1.09 1.08 -1.17
CA PHE A 260 -0.33 1.61 -0.04
C PHE A 260 0.31 2.97 -0.33
N GLY A 261 0.98 3.13 -1.48
CA GLY A 261 1.56 4.42 -1.85
C GLY A 261 0.52 5.54 -1.92
N THR A 262 -0.68 5.25 -2.42
CA THR A 262 -1.80 6.21 -2.45
C THR A 262 -2.38 6.42 -1.06
N ALA A 263 -2.53 5.35 -0.27
CA ALA A 263 -3.04 5.43 1.10
C ALA A 263 -2.06 6.20 2.00
N GLN A 264 -0.77 5.88 1.97
CA GLN A 264 0.25 6.59 2.74
C GLN A 264 0.26 8.09 2.41
N ASP A 265 0.26 8.46 1.11
CA ASP A 265 0.25 9.88 0.73
C ASP A 265 -1.03 10.61 1.17
N ARG A 266 -2.21 9.97 1.06
CA ARG A 266 -3.48 10.63 1.34
C ARG A 266 -3.92 10.49 2.79
N VAL A 267 -3.84 9.29 3.37
CA VAL A 267 -4.36 9.01 4.71
C VAL A 267 -3.55 9.77 5.77
N VAL A 268 -2.21 9.75 5.69
CA VAL A 268 -1.35 10.54 6.61
C VAL A 268 -1.77 12.00 6.64
N LYS A 269 -2.01 12.60 5.46
CA LYS A 269 -2.41 14.01 5.32
C LYS A 269 -3.83 14.27 5.84
N GLU A 270 -4.77 13.35 5.62
CA GLU A 270 -6.13 13.43 6.19
C GLU A 270 -6.10 13.34 7.72
N LEU A 271 -5.34 12.40 8.28
CA LEU A 271 -5.16 12.29 9.72
C LEU A 271 -4.51 13.55 10.33
N ARG A 272 -3.56 14.16 9.60
CA ARG A 272 -2.96 15.44 9.98
C ARG A 272 -3.99 16.57 10.01
N LEU A 273 -4.80 16.71 8.97
CA LEU A 273 -5.86 17.74 8.90
C LEU A 273 -6.91 17.55 9.99
N ALA A 274 -7.25 16.30 10.32
CA ALA A 274 -8.16 15.95 11.41
C ALA A 274 -7.51 16.00 12.79
N LYS A 275 -6.19 16.29 12.88
CA LYS A 275 -5.41 16.35 14.14
C LYS A 275 -5.48 15.05 14.95
N VAL A 276 -5.53 13.92 14.27
CA VAL A 276 -5.62 12.59 14.87
C VAL A 276 -4.37 12.28 15.68
N LYS A 277 -4.59 11.67 16.86
CA LYS A 277 -3.52 11.22 17.79
C LYS A 277 -3.70 9.77 18.25
N THR A 278 -4.92 9.23 18.18
CA THR A 278 -5.22 7.89 18.69
C THR A 278 -5.78 6.98 17.59
N ILE A 279 -5.64 5.68 17.76
CA ILE A 279 -6.20 4.66 16.87
C ILE A 279 -7.71 4.83 16.72
N GLY A 280 -8.41 5.12 17.83
CA GLY A 280 -9.85 5.36 17.80
C GLY A 280 -10.23 6.54 16.91
N GLN A 281 -9.52 7.67 17.01
CA GLN A 281 -9.73 8.84 16.16
C GLN A 281 -9.39 8.53 14.68
N ALA A 282 -8.31 7.78 14.43
CA ALA A 282 -7.94 7.38 13.07
C ALA A 282 -9.02 6.52 12.41
N ASN A 283 -9.57 5.57 13.16
CA ASN A 283 -10.66 4.74 12.68
C ASN A 283 -11.95 5.54 12.48
N ALA A 284 -12.28 6.51 13.34
CA ALA A 284 -13.40 7.40 13.13
C ALA A 284 -13.28 8.17 11.80
N VAL A 285 -12.10 8.70 11.47
CA VAL A 285 -11.86 9.38 10.18
C VAL A 285 -12.06 8.45 8.99
N LEU A 286 -11.66 7.17 9.11
CA LEU A 286 -11.91 6.16 8.06
C LEU A 286 -13.41 5.91 7.88
N ASP A 287 -14.13 5.74 8.98
CA ASP A 287 -15.56 5.41 9.02
C ASP A 287 -16.43 6.63 8.62
N ASP A 288 -16.03 7.87 8.98
CA ASP A 288 -16.71 9.14 8.66
C ASP A 288 -16.63 9.55 7.18
N GLY A 289 -16.30 8.60 6.30
CA GLY A 289 -16.40 8.77 4.86
C GLY A 289 -15.09 8.79 4.10
N LEU A 290 -13.93 8.71 4.75
CA LEU A 290 -12.66 8.65 4.04
C LEU A 290 -12.55 7.39 3.17
N LEU A 291 -12.95 6.21 3.68
CA LEU A 291 -13.01 4.97 2.91
C LEU A 291 -14.03 5.04 1.79
N ALA A 292 -15.21 5.59 2.04
CA ALA A 292 -16.24 5.77 1.01
C ALA A 292 -15.78 6.71 -0.11
N LYS A 293 -15.10 7.82 0.25
CA LYS A 293 -14.50 8.75 -0.70
C LYS A 293 -13.39 8.07 -1.50
N HIS A 294 -12.53 7.29 -0.84
CA HIS A 294 -11.47 6.53 -1.50
C HIS A 294 -12.05 5.55 -2.52
N ASN A 295 -13.02 4.74 -2.12
CA ASN A 295 -13.66 3.76 -3.00
C ASN A 295 -14.35 4.44 -4.19
N ARG A 296 -15.06 5.55 -4.00
CA ARG A 296 -15.67 6.31 -5.09
C ARG A 296 -14.64 6.82 -6.11
N LEU A 297 -13.44 7.23 -5.66
CA LEU A 297 -12.41 7.82 -6.53
C LEU A 297 -11.55 6.77 -7.23
N PHE A 298 -11.30 5.63 -6.60
CA PHE A 298 -10.28 4.68 -7.05
C PHE A 298 -10.81 3.29 -7.42
N SER A 299 -12.04 2.95 -7.02
CA SER A 299 -12.65 1.72 -7.49
C SER A 299 -13.03 1.84 -8.97
N VAL A 300 -12.96 0.71 -9.63
CA VAL A 300 -13.34 0.56 -11.04
C VAL A 300 -14.40 -0.53 -11.16
N PRO A 301 -15.29 -0.47 -12.16
CA PRO A 301 -16.25 -1.54 -12.40
C PRO A 301 -15.50 -2.85 -12.71
N PRO A 302 -15.99 -4.01 -12.25
CA PRO A 302 -15.42 -5.30 -12.59
C PRO A 302 -15.62 -5.58 -14.09
N ARG A 303 -14.76 -6.45 -14.66
CA ARG A 303 -14.85 -6.81 -16.08
C ARG A 303 -16.13 -7.59 -16.41
N GLN A 304 -16.60 -8.42 -15.49
CA GLN A 304 -17.88 -9.12 -15.56
C GLN A 304 -18.76 -8.63 -14.43
N ALA A 305 -19.99 -8.28 -14.78
CA ALA A 305 -21.01 -7.93 -13.80
C ALA A 305 -21.32 -9.17 -12.94
N GLY A 306 -21.30 -9.00 -11.64
CA GLY A 306 -21.57 -10.07 -10.69
C GLY A 306 -20.70 -9.98 -9.46
N ASP A 307 -21.19 -10.58 -8.40
CA ASP A 307 -20.50 -10.70 -7.13
C ASP A 307 -20.19 -12.19 -6.87
N ALA A 308 -18.91 -12.51 -6.76
CA ALA A 308 -18.44 -13.86 -6.51
C ALA A 308 -18.40 -14.23 -5.03
N HIS A 309 -18.71 -13.29 -4.13
CA HIS A 309 -18.80 -13.60 -2.71
C HIS A 309 -19.89 -14.63 -2.43
N ARG A 310 -19.62 -15.50 -1.48
CA ARG A 310 -20.56 -16.50 -0.99
C ARG A 310 -21.15 -16.03 0.33
N VAL A 311 -22.43 -16.22 0.51
CA VAL A 311 -23.11 -15.86 1.75
C VAL A 311 -22.49 -16.62 2.92
N VAL A 312 -22.34 -15.94 4.06
CA VAL A 312 -22.01 -16.59 5.34
C VAL A 312 -23.28 -17.23 5.87
N GLY A 313 -23.49 -18.51 5.53
CA GLY A 313 -24.69 -19.25 5.99
C GLY A 313 -24.66 -19.53 7.51
N THR A 314 -25.82 -19.92 8.04
CA THR A 314 -26.03 -20.22 9.46
C THR A 314 -25.16 -21.38 9.99
N GLY A 315 -24.62 -22.22 9.11
CA GLY A 315 -23.70 -23.30 9.46
C GLY A 315 -22.29 -22.83 9.86
N PHE A 316 -21.95 -21.56 9.69
CA PHE A 316 -20.66 -21.00 10.07
C PHE A 316 -20.76 -20.27 11.42
N ASN A 317 -20.18 -20.85 12.46
CA ASN A 317 -19.98 -20.13 13.73
C ASN A 317 -18.76 -19.19 13.58
N VAL A 318 -19.00 -18.00 13.03
CA VAL A 318 -17.93 -17.03 12.71
C VAL A 318 -17.14 -16.65 13.97
N ALA A 319 -17.77 -16.55 15.14
CA ALA A 319 -17.10 -16.23 16.39
C ALA A 319 -16.11 -17.33 16.82
N ALA A 320 -16.48 -18.59 16.61
CA ALA A 320 -15.59 -19.72 16.87
C ALA A 320 -14.48 -19.84 15.83
N ILE A 321 -14.82 -19.65 14.55
CA ILE A 321 -13.85 -19.75 13.45
C ILE A 321 -12.79 -18.65 13.55
N LEU A 322 -13.20 -17.40 13.79
CA LEU A 322 -12.31 -16.25 13.96
C LEU A 322 -11.86 -16.07 15.41
N SER A 323 -11.49 -17.16 16.08
CA SER A 323 -10.89 -17.17 17.41
C SER A 323 -9.47 -17.73 17.36
N VAL A 324 -8.64 -17.39 18.32
CA VAL A 324 -7.37 -18.07 18.54
C VAL A 324 -7.65 -19.37 19.27
N GLN A 325 -7.37 -20.50 18.64
CA GLN A 325 -7.67 -21.82 19.18
C GLN A 325 -6.42 -22.50 19.72
N GLN A 326 -6.53 -23.04 20.93
CA GLN A 326 -5.47 -23.81 21.55
C GLN A 326 -6.04 -25.13 22.15
N GLN A 327 -5.32 -26.21 21.93
CA GLN A 327 -5.65 -27.47 22.58
C GLN A 327 -5.03 -27.54 23.98
N ARG A 328 -5.82 -28.00 24.96
CA ARG A 328 -5.37 -28.28 26.32
C ARG A 328 -5.93 -29.63 26.76
N THR A 329 -5.22 -30.28 27.67
CA THR A 329 -5.70 -31.52 28.30
C THR A 329 -6.45 -31.18 29.58
N VAL A 330 -7.58 -31.81 29.78
CA VAL A 330 -8.35 -31.69 30.99
C VAL A 330 -7.66 -32.50 32.11
N ALA A 331 -7.39 -31.86 33.21
CA ALA A 331 -6.77 -32.52 34.37
C ALA A 331 -7.71 -33.54 35.07
N ASN A 332 -7.16 -34.31 36.01
CA ASN A 332 -7.93 -35.33 36.73
C ASN A 332 -9.08 -34.79 37.58
N ASP A 333 -8.96 -33.53 37.99
CA ASP A 333 -9.95 -32.77 38.76
C ASP A 333 -10.92 -31.97 37.90
N TYR A 334 -10.94 -32.25 36.58
CA TYR A 334 -11.72 -31.52 35.59
C TYR A 334 -11.36 -30.02 35.46
N THR A 335 -10.12 -29.67 35.76
CA THR A 335 -9.61 -28.32 35.49
C THR A 335 -8.87 -28.24 34.16
N VAL A 336 -8.90 -27.05 33.59
CA VAL A 336 -8.12 -26.69 32.40
C VAL A 336 -7.27 -25.46 32.73
N ARG A 337 -5.97 -25.54 32.50
CA ARG A 337 -5.05 -24.41 32.72
C ARG A 337 -4.84 -23.66 31.41
N PHE A 338 -5.05 -22.34 31.46
CA PHE A 338 -4.78 -21.43 30.32
C PHE A 338 -4.38 -20.06 30.85
N GLU A 339 -3.28 -19.48 30.28
CA GLU A 339 -2.76 -18.14 30.63
C GLU A 339 -2.64 -17.89 32.14
N ASN A 340 -2.05 -18.83 32.87
CA ASN A 340 -1.88 -18.82 34.34
C ASN A 340 -3.20 -18.77 35.14
N ARG A 341 -4.33 -19.02 34.50
CA ARG A 341 -5.64 -19.16 35.12
C ARG A 341 -6.07 -20.62 35.11
N HIS A 342 -6.90 -20.99 36.04
CA HIS A 342 -7.51 -22.32 36.16
C HIS A 342 -9.01 -22.21 35.95
N TYR A 343 -9.54 -23.06 35.09
CA TYR A 343 -10.95 -23.12 34.75
C TYR A 343 -11.49 -24.46 35.14
N GLN A 344 -12.43 -24.48 36.09
CA GLN A 344 -13.17 -25.69 36.51
C GLN A 344 -14.29 -25.92 35.50
N LEU A 345 -14.34 -27.13 34.95
CA LEU A 345 -15.45 -27.55 34.10
C LEU A 345 -16.67 -27.94 34.92
N ASP A 346 -17.85 -27.43 34.54
CA ASP A 346 -19.11 -27.68 35.19
C ASP A 346 -19.82 -28.90 34.59
N LYS A 347 -20.80 -29.43 35.31
CA LYS A 347 -21.68 -30.47 34.76
C LYS A 347 -22.57 -29.95 33.65
N PRO A 348 -22.95 -30.73 32.64
CA PRO A 348 -22.70 -32.16 32.52
C PRO A 348 -21.28 -32.50 32.08
N ILE A 349 -20.75 -33.65 32.54
CA ILE A 349 -19.46 -34.20 32.16
C ILE A 349 -19.68 -35.20 31.02
N TYR A 350 -18.89 -35.11 29.96
CA TYR A 350 -18.99 -36.00 28.81
C TYR A 350 -17.99 -37.16 28.92
N PRO A 351 -18.34 -38.37 28.42
CA PRO A 351 -17.40 -39.49 28.39
C PRO A 351 -16.07 -39.13 27.73
N GLY A 352 -14.95 -39.46 28.40
CA GLY A 352 -13.61 -39.18 27.92
C GLY A 352 -13.13 -37.73 28.11
N GLU A 353 -13.90 -36.88 28.78
CA GLU A 353 -13.54 -35.49 29.08
C GLU A 353 -12.31 -35.41 29.99
N ARG A 354 -12.30 -36.22 31.06
CA ARG A 354 -11.14 -36.35 31.95
C ARG A 354 -9.92 -36.93 31.19
N GLY A 355 -8.82 -36.23 31.21
CA GLY A 355 -7.63 -36.57 30.40
C GLY A 355 -7.80 -36.34 28.91
N GLY A 356 -8.99 -35.94 28.44
CA GLY A 356 -9.28 -35.59 27.06
C GLY A 356 -8.70 -34.24 26.63
N LYS A 357 -8.68 -34.01 25.33
CA LYS A 357 -8.22 -32.74 24.75
C LYS A 357 -9.42 -31.84 24.47
N VAL A 358 -9.44 -30.67 25.07
CA VAL A 358 -10.39 -29.60 24.79
C VAL A 358 -9.77 -28.54 23.89
N VAL A 359 -10.60 -27.85 23.12
CA VAL A 359 -10.23 -26.67 22.34
C VAL A 359 -10.69 -25.43 23.09
N LEU A 360 -9.76 -24.57 23.44
CA LEU A 360 -10.04 -23.25 23.97
C LEU A 360 -10.09 -22.25 22.79
N GLU A 361 -11.15 -21.47 22.75
CA GLU A 361 -11.41 -20.44 21.74
C GLU A 361 -11.36 -19.08 22.41
N VAL A 362 -10.26 -18.35 22.22
CA VAL A 362 -10.16 -16.92 22.60
C VAL A 362 -10.77 -16.10 21.47
N ARG A 363 -11.96 -15.57 21.72
CA ARG A 363 -12.75 -14.85 20.72
C ARG A 363 -12.34 -13.38 20.60
N LEU A 364 -12.79 -12.72 19.55
CA LEU A 364 -12.47 -11.31 19.28
C LEU A 364 -13.01 -10.34 20.32
N ASP A 365 -14.04 -10.70 21.04
CA ASP A 365 -14.61 -9.93 22.16
C ASP A 365 -13.89 -10.17 23.49
N GLY A 366 -12.80 -10.95 23.48
CA GLY A 366 -12.05 -11.34 24.66
C GLY A 366 -12.68 -12.48 25.45
N SER A 367 -13.84 -13.00 25.06
CA SER A 367 -14.46 -14.15 25.73
C SER A 367 -13.69 -15.44 25.41
N LEU A 368 -13.64 -16.31 26.42
CA LEU A 368 -13.10 -17.66 26.29
C LEU A 368 -14.29 -18.65 26.13
N ALA A 369 -14.18 -19.57 25.20
CA ALA A 369 -15.09 -20.72 25.12
C ALA A 369 -14.28 -22.01 25.13
N ILE A 370 -14.77 -23.02 25.80
CA ILE A 370 -14.14 -24.36 25.91
C ILE A 370 -15.02 -25.37 25.20
N ARG A 371 -14.44 -26.13 24.28
CA ARG A 371 -15.18 -27.11 23.48
C ARG A 371 -14.52 -28.48 23.53
N PHE A 372 -15.36 -29.51 23.76
CA PHE A 372 -14.98 -30.91 23.75
C PHE A 372 -15.90 -31.71 22.83
N GLY A 373 -15.37 -32.49 21.92
CA GLY A 373 -16.17 -33.34 21.04
C GLY A 373 -17.30 -32.62 20.28
N GLY A 374 -17.16 -31.32 19.99
CA GLY A 374 -18.19 -30.49 19.34
C GLY A 374 -19.16 -29.80 20.33
N HIS A 375 -19.14 -30.14 21.62
CA HIS A 375 -19.97 -29.51 22.64
C HIS A 375 -19.26 -28.40 23.36
N TYR A 376 -19.92 -27.24 23.58
CA TYR A 376 -19.42 -26.19 24.44
C TYR A 376 -19.63 -26.53 25.89
N LEU A 377 -18.56 -26.49 26.68
CA LEU A 377 -18.56 -26.80 28.10
C LEU A 377 -18.87 -25.55 28.91
N LYS A 378 -19.64 -25.71 29.99
CA LYS A 378 -19.76 -24.67 31.00
C LYS A 378 -18.55 -24.73 31.93
N TYR A 379 -18.08 -23.62 32.38
CA TYR A 379 -16.93 -23.51 33.27
C TYR A 379 -16.98 -22.22 34.09
N HIS A 380 -16.23 -22.19 35.16
CA HIS A 380 -15.95 -20.98 35.93
C HIS A 380 -14.45 -20.88 36.23
N GLU A 381 -13.95 -19.66 36.39
CA GLU A 381 -12.58 -19.43 36.80
C GLU A 381 -12.41 -19.68 38.28
N ILE A 382 -11.38 -20.41 38.66
CA ILE A 382 -11.04 -20.67 40.06
C ILE A 382 -9.68 -20.04 40.38
N ALA A 383 -9.52 -19.58 41.63
CA ALA A 383 -8.21 -19.12 42.10
C ALA A 383 -7.22 -20.27 41.99
N ALA A 384 -5.97 -19.97 41.56
CA ALA A 384 -4.91 -20.96 41.56
C ALA A 384 -4.74 -21.49 42.99
N GLY A 385 -5.14 -22.74 43.21
CA GLY A 385 -4.88 -23.40 44.47
C GLY A 385 -3.39 -23.51 44.73
N PRO A 386 -2.95 -23.66 45.98
CA PRO A 386 -1.53 -23.87 46.28
C PRO A 386 -1.05 -25.08 45.47
N ALA A 387 0.12 -24.92 44.83
CA ALA A 387 0.69 -25.97 43.99
C ALA A 387 0.77 -27.30 44.78
N PRO A 388 0.24 -28.43 44.28
CA PRO A 388 0.37 -29.69 44.94
C PRO A 388 1.85 -30.11 44.95
N GLY A 389 2.48 -30.14 46.14
CA GLY A 389 3.79 -30.76 46.36
C GLY A 389 5.02 -29.86 46.33
N GLY A 390 4.98 -28.71 46.96
CA GLY A 390 6.18 -28.15 47.58
C GLY A 390 6.30 -28.73 48.99
N SER A 391 7.23 -29.62 49.22
CA SER A 391 7.64 -30.05 50.57
C SER A 391 7.76 -28.84 51.47
N ALA A 392 7.09 -28.88 52.63
CA ALA A 392 7.20 -27.84 53.64
C ALA A 392 8.67 -27.43 53.85
N PRO A 393 8.98 -26.15 54.03
CA PRO A 393 10.31 -25.74 54.35
C PRO A 393 10.65 -26.39 55.70
N GLN A 394 11.64 -27.29 55.70
CA GLN A 394 12.24 -27.80 56.92
C GLN A 394 12.80 -26.62 57.65
N THR A 395 12.30 -26.35 58.85
CA THR A 395 12.87 -25.43 59.82
C THR A 395 14.35 -25.76 59.99
N PRO A 396 15.25 -24.79 59.88
CA PRO A 396 16.64 -25.07 60.16
C PRO A 396 16.78 -25.37 61.66
N ARG A 397 17.36 -26.55 61.95
CA ARG A 397 17.77 -26.92 63.30
C ARG A 397 18.76 -25.85 63.80
N SER A 398 18.43 -25.32 64.99
CA SER A 398 19.30 -24.45 65.76
C SER A 398 20.64 -25.13 66.00
N LEU A 399 21.71 -24.59 65.47
CA LEU A 399 23.07 -24.88 65.91
C LEU A 399 23.44 -23.79 66.90
N THR A 400 23.76 -24.22 68.11
CA THR A 400 24.27 -23.48 69.24
C THR A 400 25.61 -22.77 68.87
N PRO A 401 25.86 -21.56 69.34
CA PRO A 401 27.05 -20.85 68.97
C PRO A 401 28.29 -21.31 69.76
N ALA A 402 29.39 -21.60 69.08
CA ALA A 402 30.71 -21.72 69.67
C ALA A 402 31.37 -20.32 69.67
N GLY A 403 31.93 -19.98 70.79
CA GLY A 403 32.45 -18.68 71.16
C GLY A 403 33.75 -18.25 70.42
N PRO A 404 34.23 -17.04 70.73
CA PRO A 404 35.10 -16.27 69.84
C PRO A 404 36.60 -16.52 70.12
N THR A 405 37.41 -16.36 69.10
CA THR A 405 38.84 -16.07 69.24
C THR A 405 39.30 -14.94 68.35
N PRO A 406 40.15 -14.07 68.78
CA PRO A 406 40.30 -12.71 68.28
C PRO A 406 41.53 -12.52 67.41
N GLY A 407 41.52 -11.42 66.69
CA GLY A 407 42.82 -10.78 66.33
C GLY A 407 42.91 -10.17 64.94
N ALA A 408 42.98 -8.87 64.96
CA ALA A 408 43.76 -7.95 64.12
C ALA A 408 43.41 -7.89 62.60
N ALA A 409 43.35 -6.79 61.98
CA ALA A 409 43.64 -5.38 62.25
C ALA A 409 42.91 -4.52 61.16
N GLU A 410 42.64 -3.29 61.53
CA GLU A 410 42.18 -2.19 60.72
C GLU A 410 43.14 -1.90 59.55
N GLU A 411 42.56 -1.47 58.44
CA GLU A 411 43.08 -0.33 57.67
C GLU A 411 42.01 0.16 56.69
N ASP A 412 41.55 1.37 56.87
CA ASP A 412 40.76 2.24 56.01
C ASP A 412 41.73 3.37 55.58
N PRO A 413 41.36 4.30 54.75
CA PRO A 413 40.79 4.38 53.43
C PRO A 413 41.66 5.18 52.43
N THR A 414 41.05 5.57 51.36
CA THR A 414 41.30 6.69 50.44
C THR A 414 41.85 6.33 49.06
N SER A 415 41.13 6.76 48.17
CA SER A 415 41.33 7.74 47.11
C SER A 415 40.82 7.29 45.72
N ALA A 416 40.09 8.20 45.20
CA ALA A 416 39.57 8.30 43.84
C ALA A 416 40.65 8.18 42.78
N GLU A 417 40.29 7.62 41.64
CA GLU A 417 40.74 8.16 40.35
C GLU A 417 39.82 7.73 39.20
N GLU A 418 39.38 8.73 38.49
CA GLU A 418 38.62 8.64 37.24
C GLU A 418 39.53 8.09 36.14
N ALA A 419 38.99 7.26 35.25
CA ALA A 419 39.59 6.99 33.95
C ALA A 419 38.53 6.86 32.85
N GLU A 420 38.60 7.79 31.92
CA GLU A 420 37.86 7.82 30.64
C GLU A 420 38.24 6.65 29.71
N PRO A 421 37.40 6.25 28.79
CA PRO A 421 37.69 5.20 27.82
C PRO A 421 38.41 5.75 26.58
N PRO A 422 39.27 4.96 25.93
CA PRO A 422 40.01 5.39 24.74
C PRO A 422 39.22 5.18 23.46
N GLY A 423 39.42 6.15 22.57
CA GLY A 423 38.83 6.23 21.23
C GLY A 423 39.33 5.17 20.26
N VAL A 424 38.47 4.89 19.31
CA VAL A 424 38.73 4.04 18.15
C VAL A 424 39.07 4.92 16.95
N GLN A 425 40.22 4.69 16.33
CA GLN A 425 40.53 5.15 14.98
C GLN A 425 40.61 3.97 14.00
N PRO A 426 40.38 4.19 12.72
CA PRO A 426 40.22 3.14 11.74
C PRO A 426 41.51 2.83 10.98
N THR A 427 41.72 1.55 10.67
CA THR A 427 42.74 1.16 9.68
C THR A 427 42.10 0.30 8.59
N GLY A 428 42.37 0.68 7.37
CA GLY A 428 42.04 -0.06 6.18
C GLY A 428 43.02 -1.21 5.89
N GLY A 429 42.64 -2.08 4.98
CA GLY A 429 43.56 -3.07 4.42
C GLY A 429 42.87 -4.26 3.78
N ARG A 430 42.70 -4.20 2.50
CA ARG A 430 42.83 -5.17 1.39
C ARG A 430 42.94 -6.67 1.66
N SER A 431 42.22 -7.39 0.78
CA SER A 431 42.55 -8.57 -0.01
C SER A 431 42.44 -9.97 0.61
N GLY A 432 41.80 -10.83 -0.13
CA GLY A 432 41.87 -12.27 0.02
C GLY A 432 40.81 -13.05 -0.78
N ARG A 433 41.13 -13.42 -2.01
CA ARG A 433 40.42 -14.45 -2.82
C ARG A 433 40.65 -15.83 -2.23
N THR A 434 39.60 -16.69 -2.25
CA THR A 434 39.71 -18.16 -2.53
C THR A 434 38.28 -18.63 -2.81
N SER A 435 37.91 -18.99 -4.00
CA SER A 435 37.92 -20.28 -4.71
C SER A 435 37.19 -21.42 -3.98
N ALA A 436 36.02 -21.81 -4.50
CA ALA A 436 35.58 -23.20 -4.60
C ALA A 436 34.53 -23.37 -5.69
N GLU A 437 34.84 -24.17 -6.65
CA GLU A 437 34.07 -24.76 -7.74
C GLU A 437 33.23 -25.96 -7.25
N PRO A 438 32.64 -26.74 -8.20
CA PRO A 438 31.71 -26.43 -9.29
C PRO A 438 30.48 -27.38 -9.34
N TYR A 439 29.49 -27.02 -10.11
CA TYR A 439 28.46 -27.95 -10.58
C TYR A 439 28.70 -28.32 -12.05
N PRO A 440 28.48 -29.58 -12.47
CA PRO A 440 28.68 -29.98 -13.84
C PRO A 440 27.47 -29.72 -14.76
N PRO A 441 27.66 -29.79 -16.07
CA PRO A 441 26.73 -29.27 -17.06
C PRO A 441 25.97 -30.37 -17.80
N ASP A 442 24.81 -30.01 -18.36
CA ASP A 442 24.24 -30.59 -19.60
C ASP A 442 23.33 -29.52 -20.18
N GLY A 443 23.34 -29.16 -21.38
CA GLY A 443 23.78 -29.61 -22.65
C GLY A 443 23.21 -28.64 -23.69
N VAL A 444 24.09 -28.04 -24.41
CA VAL A 444 24.05 -27.65 -25.84
C VAL A 444 22.76 -27.08 -26.44
N SER A 445 22.77 -25.82 -26.85
CA SER A 445 22.92 -25.41 -28.26
C SER A 445 23.08 -23.91 -28.42
N GLU A 446 24.10 -23.57 -29.17
CA GLU A 446 24.44 -22.26 -29.71
C GLU A 446 23.27 -21.67 -30.54
N ASP A 447 23.02 -20.39 -30.47
CA ASP A 447 23.46 -19.47 -31.47
C ASP A 447 23.12 -18.00 -31.08
N THR A 448 24.15 -17.25 -30.99
CA THR A 448 24.20 -15.81 -30.91
C THR A 448 23.78 -15.16 -32.22
N LYS A 449 23.01 -14.13 -32.17
CA LYS A 449 23.27 -12.86 -32.93
C LYS A 449 22.34 -11.78 -32.48
N LYS A 450 22.90 -10.70 -31.98
CA LYS A 450 22.26 -9.38 -31.88
C LYS A 450 21.68 -9.02 -33.25
N GLY A 451 20.35 -9.08 -33.37
CA GLY A 451 19.56 -8.69 -34.53
C GLY A 451 18.58 -7.58 -34.16
N SER A 452 18.63 -6.52 -34.93
CA SER A 452 17.81 -5.30 -34.87
C SER A 452 16.34 -5.54 -34.55
N SER A 453 15.76 -4.67 -33.73
CA SER A 453 14.37 -4.65 -33.25
C SER A 453 13.31 -4.27 -34.32
N ARG A 454 13.41 -4.82 -35.53
CA ARG A 454 12.35 -4.65 -36.53
C ARG A 454 11.52 -5.92 -36.61
N PRO A 455 10.19 -5.84 -36.40
CA PRO A 455 9.29 -6.99 -36.55
C PRO A 455 9.35 -7.56 -37.97
N ALA A 456 9.18 -8.88 -38.10
CA ALA A 456 9.12 -9.58 -39.36
C ALA A 456 8.04 -9.00 -40.31
N ALA A 457 8.18 -9.23 -41.61
CA ALA A 457 7.33 -8.62 -42.64
C ALA A 457 5.82 -8.96 -42.53
N ASP A 458 5.51 -10.08 -41.94
CA ASP A 458 4.16 -10.63 -41.71
C ASP A 458 3.55 -10.29 -40.36
N HIS A 459 4.26 -9.53 -39.54
CA HIS A 459 3.79 -9.16 -38.18
C HIS A 459 2.50 -8.33 -38.23
N PRO A 460 1.46 -8.65 -37.41
CA PRO A 460 0.14 -7.99 -37.44
C PRO A 460 0.15 -6.46 -37.34
N TRP A 461 1.18 -5.89 -36.75
CA TRP A 461 1.34 -4.42 -36.61
C TRP A 461 1.68 -3.70 -37.92
N ARG A 462 2.03 -4.42 -39.00
CA ARG A 462 2.26 -3.84 -40.32
C ARG A 462 1.01 -3.78 -41.20
N ARG A 463 -0.07 -4.43 -40.81
CA ARG A 463 -1.37 -4.33 -41.49
C ARG A 463 -2.10 -3.09 -40.97
N GLY A 464 -2.08 -2.02 -41.76
CA GLY A 464 -2.82 -0.80 -41.45
C GLY A 464 -4.32 -1.11 -41.26
N PHE A 465 -4.95 -0.46 -40.32
CA PHE A 465 -6.41 -0.44 -40.12
C PHE A 465 -7.08 0.22 -41.35
N GLY A 466 -7.36 -0.57 -42.36
CA GLY A 466 -8.24 -0.21 -43.47
C GLY A 466 -9.69 -0.48 -43.05
N GLY A 467 -10.34 0.51 -42.45
CA GLY A 467 -11.78 0.45 -42.20
C GLY A 467 -12.54 0.63 -43.52
N LYS A 468 -13.16 -0.43 -44.02
CA LYS A 468 -14.20 -0.35 -45.02
C LYS A 468 -15.48 0.17 -44.35
N ARG A 469 -15.93 1.36 -44.75
CA ARG A 469 -17.34 1.76 -44.60
C ARG A 469 -18.17 0.82 -45.50
N LYS A 470 -19.17 0.22 -44.96
CA LYS A 470 -20.33 -0.30 -45.72
C LYS A 470 -21.45 0.73 -45.65
N ASP A 471 -22.07 0.88 -46.74
CA ASP A 471 -23.21 1.70 -47.13
C ASP A 471 -24.38 1.69 -46.11
#